data_407c825fc6bb0c26ab10e6801f2ad68b
#
_entry.id   407c825fc6bb0c26ab10e6801f2ad68b
#
_cell.length_a   1.000
_cell.length_b   1.000
_cell.length_c   1.000
_cell.angle_alpha   90.00
_cell.angle_beta   90.00
_cell.angle_gamma   90.00
#
_symmetry.space_group_name_H-M   'P 1'
#
loop_
_entity.id
_entity.type
_entity.pdbx_description
1 polymer ?
#
loop_
_entity_poly.entity_id
_entity_poly.type
_entity_poly.pdbx_seq_one_letter_code
_entity_poly.pdbx_strand_id
1 'polypeptide(L)'
;MNNKKVGLSDTMKAKTEPKTFKRNPIPGTKFTIAISSAKGGVGKSTFATNLALALKKVGCKVGILDADIYGPSLPKLFSISEKPDSDGQTLKPIIKYDIQCMSIGFLTDEQTPMIWRGPMVTSAIKTFTQKVGWKDLDFIIVDMPPGTG
;
A
#
# COMPACT_ATOMS: atom_id res chain seq x y z
N MET A 1 -45.95 -21.87 -40.61
CA MET A 1 -45.38 -20.62 -40.08
C MET A 1 -45.24 -20.75 -38.58
N ASN A 2 -44.06 -21.11 -38.10
CA ASN A 2 -43.78 -21.30 -36.67
C ASN A 2 -42.95 -20.10 -36.15
N ASN A 3 -43.63 -19.15 -35.52
CA ASN A 3 -42.98 -18.05 -34.81
C ASN A 3 -42.48 -18.52 -33.44
N LYS A 4 -41.23 -18.90 -33.32
CA LYS A 4 -40.54 -19.04 -32.04
C LYS A 4 -40.23 -17.64 -31.49
N LYS A 5 -40.98 -17.22 -30.48
CA LYS A 5 -40.60 -16.08 -29.63
C LYS A 5 -39.33 -16.48 -28.87
N VAL A 6 -38.21 -15.82 -29.19
CA VAL A 6 -36.98 -15.88 -28.40
C VAL A 6 -37.23 -15.06 -27.16
N GLY A 7 -37.31 -15.72 -26.01
CA GLY A 7 -37.50 -15.07 -24.73
C GLY A 7 -36.24 -14.33 -24.29
N LEU A 8 -36.40 -13.02 -24.01
CA LEU A 8 -35.35 -12.09 -23.56
C LEU A 8 -34.83 -12.38 -22.14
N SER A 9 -35.25 -13.50 -21.52
CA SER A 9 -34.96 -13.79 -20.10
C SER A 9 -33.72 -14.66 -19.83
N ASP A 10 -33.12 -15.24 -20.86
CA ASP A 10 -32.01 -16.19 -20.64
C ASP A 10 -30.60 -15.62 -20.74
N THR A 11 -30.49 -14.35 -21.12
CA THR A 11 -29.20 -13.70 -21.32
C THR A 11 -28.68 -12.92 -20.07
N MET A 12 -29.46 -12.87 -18.99
CA MET A 12 -29.08 -12.08 -17.78
C MET A 12 -28.73 -12.93 -16.55
N LYS A 13 -28.46 -14.22 -16.71
CA LYS A 13 -27.87 -15.03 -15.63
C LYS A 13 -26.37 -15.26 -15.87
N ALA A 14 -25.62 -14.19 -16.07
CA ALA A 14 -24.19 -14.24 -15.78
C ALA A 14 -24.07 -14.45 -14.25
N LYS A 15 -23.79 -15.70 -13.85
CA LYS A 15 -23.35 -16.01 -12.49
C LYS A 15 -22.08 -15.23 -12.23
N THR A 16 -22.19 -14.05 -11.63
CA THR A 16 -21.08 -13.40 -10.95
C THR A 16 -20.80 -14.22 -9.69
N GLU A 17 -19.99 -15.26 -9.84
CA GLU A 17 -19.34 -15.86 -8.67
C GLU A 17 -18.57 -14.74 -7.99
N PRO A 18 -18.76 -14.52 -6.67
CA PRO A 18 -17.97 -13.53 -5.95
C PRO A 18 -16.50 -13.93 -6.10
N LYS A 19 -15.70 -13.09 -6.77
CA LYS A 19 -14.25 -13.25 -6.79
C LYS A 19 -13.79 -13.23 -5.35
N THR A 20 -13.54 -14.40 -4.78
CA THR A 20 -12.90 -14.52 -3.47
C THR A 20 -11.50 -13.97 -3.63
N PHE A 21 -11.29 -12.71 -3.21
CA PHE A 21 -9.96 -12.15 -3.12
C PHE A 21 -9.17 -12.95 -2.10
N LYS A 22 -8.19 -13.72 -2.56
CA LYS A 22 -7.24 -14.37 -1.67
C LYS A 22 -6.54 -13.26 -0.87
N ARG A 23 -6.80 -13.21 0.41
CA ARG A 23 -6.09 -12.32 1.34
C ARG A 23 -4.66 -12.83 1.43
N ASN A 24 -3.71 -12.11 0.85
CA ASN A 24 -2.29 -12.33 1.08
C ASN A 24 -1.86 -11.37 2.18
N PRO A 25 -1.73 -11.81 3.43
CA PRO A 25 -1.27 -10.95 4.51
C PRO A 25 0.16 -10.47 4.21
N ILE A 26 0.49 -9.28 4.70
CA ILE A 26 1.86 -8.77 4.63
C ILE A 26 2.68 -9.57 5.65
N PRO A 27 3.75 -10.27 5.20
CA PRO A 27 4.54 -11.10 6.11
C PRO A 27 5.12 -10.29 7.27
N GLY A 28 5.17 -10.89 8.45
CA GLY A 28 5.70 -10.23 9.67
C GLY A 28 4.74 -9.24 10.33
N THR A 29 3.45 -9.20 9.91
CA THR A 29 2.45 -8.29 10.47
C THR A 29 1.20 -9.05 10.90
N LYS A 30 0.54 -8.60 12.00
CA LYS A 30 -0.74 -9.16 12.45
C LYS A 30 -1.92 -8.49 11.74
N PHE A 31 -1.91 -7.16 11.69
CA PHE A 31 -3.00 -6.37 11.11
C PHE A 31 -2.48 -5.33 10.14
N THR A 32 -3.22 -5.11 9.05
CA THR A 32 -2.94 -4.09 8.05
C THR A 32 -4.04 -3.05 8.04
N ILE A 33 -3.68 -1.78 8.16
CA ILE A 33 -4.59 -0.64 8.05
C ILE A 33 -4.19 0.17 6.82
N ALA A 34 -5.04 0.19 5.80
CA ALA A 34 -4.83 0.99 4.59
C ALA A 34 -5.53 2.35 4.73
N ILE A 35 -4.78 3.42 4.51
CA ILE A 35 -5.30 4.79 4.51
C ILE A 35 -5.39 5.25 3.06
N SER A 36 -6.59 5.57 2.63
CA SER A 36 -6.87 6.04 1.27
C SER A 36 -7.69 7.32 1.28
N SER A 37 -7.65 8.08 0.22
CA SER A 37 -8.47 9.27 0.00
C SER A 37 -8.88 9.39 -1.46
N ALA A 38 -10.07 9.93 -1.71
CA ALA A 38 -10.54 10.17 -3.08
C ALA A 38 -9.74 11.28 -3.79
N LYS A 39 -9.19 12.22 -3.02
CA LYS A 39 -8.44 13.39 -3.52
C LYS A 39 -7.07 13.47 -2.85
N GLY A 40 -6.09 14.01 -3.59
CA GLY A 40 -4.81 14.40 -3.03
C GLY A 40 -4.90 15.64 -2.14
N GLY A 41 -3.92 15.84 -1.27
CA GLY A 41 -3.79 17.06 -0.46
C GLY A 41 -4.79 17.23 0.68
N VAL A 42 -5.50 16.18 1.09
CA VAL A 42 -6.49 16.22 2.19
C VAL A 42 -5.92 15.84 3.56
N GLY A 43 -4.62 15.61 3.67
CA GLY A 43 -3.96 15.25 4.93
C GLY A 43 -3.85 13.73 5.17
N LYS A 44 -4.03 12.90 4.16
CA LYS A 44 -3.97 11.44 4.22
C LYS A 44 -2.65 10.95 4.86
N SER A 45 -1.51 11.38 4.34
CA SER A 45 -0.18 10.97 4.82
C SER A 45 0.11 11.51 6.22
N THR A 46 -0.35 12.73 6.53
CA THR A 46 -0.28 13.29 7.89
C THR A 46 -1.10 12.45 8.86
N PHE A 47 -2.29 12.01 8.48
CA PHE A 47 -3.10 11.11 9.29
C PHE A 47 -2.41 9.76 9.48
N ALA A 48 -1.89 9.15 8.42
CA ALA A 48 -1.22 7.86 8.46
C ALA A 48 -0.01 7.87 9.42
N THR A 49 0.84 8.90 9.33
CA THR A 49 2.02 9.06 10.20
C THR A 49 1.64 9.29 11.66
N ASN A 50 0.64 10.15 11.92
CA ASN A 50 0.16 10.38 13.28
C ASN A 50 -0.50 9.15 13.89
N LEU A 51 -1.25 8.37 13.12
CA LEU A 51 -1.81 7.10 13.57
C LEU A 51 -0.71 6.11 13.96
N ALA A 52 0.34 5.99 13.13
CA ALA A 52 1.48 5.13 13.44
C ALA A 52 2.16 5.54 14.76
N LEU A 53 2.40 6.84 14.95
CA LEU A 53 2.99 7.37 16.19
C LEU A 53 2.08 7.16 17.40
N ALA A 54 0.77 7.33 17.25
CA ALA A 54 -0.20 7.11 18.31
C ALA A 54 -0.26 5.64 18.74
N LEU A 55 -0.30 4.71 17.79
CA LEU A 55 -0.26 3.27 18.07
C LEU A 55 1.05 2.87 18.76
N LYS A 56 2.18 3.46 18.32
CA LYS A 56 3.46 3.24 18.98
C LYS A 56 3.45 3.74 20.41
N LYS A 57 2.89 4.92 20.64
CA LYS A 57 2.80 5.52 21.98
C LYS A 57 2.01 4.65 22.98
N VAL A 58 1.02 3.89 22.51
CA VAL A 58 0.24 2.96 23.35
C VAL A 58 0.89 1.56 23.44
N GLY A 59 2.12 1.39 22.95
CA GLY A 59 2.91 0.18 23.14
C GLY A 59 2.82 -0.84 22.03
N CYS A 60 2.15 -0.54 20.90
CA CYS A 60 2.10 -1.44 19.75
C CYS A 60 3.42 -1.44 18.98
N LYS A 61 3.74 -2.56 18.35
CA LYS A 61 4.81 -2.67 17.38
C LYS A 61 4.27 -2.28 16.00
N VAL A 62 4.78 -1.20 15.44
CA VAL A 62 4.18 -0.54 14.27
C VAL A 62 5.15 -0.44 13.11
N GLY A 63 4.65 -0.70 11.91
CA GLY A 63 5.28 -0.37 10.64
C GLY A 63 4.45 0.66 9.87
N ILE A 64 5.11 1.44 9.03
CA ILE A 64 4.48 2.33 8.06
C ILE A 64 5.07 2.13 6.67
N LEU A 65 4.19 1.92 5.70
CA LEU A 65 4.53 1.82 4.28
C LEU A 65 3.90 2.98 3.54
N ASP A 66 4.72 3.88 3.03
CA ASP A 66 4.29 4.94 2.12
C ASP A 66 4.34 4.40 0.68
N ALA A 67 3.17 4.09 0.15
CA ALA A 67 2.96 3.57 -1.20
C ALA A 67 2.46 4.66 -2.17
N ASP A 68 2.44 5.93 -1.78
CA ASP A 68 2.04 7.04 -2.63
C ASP A 68 3.18 7.43 -3.59
N ILE A 69 3.16 6.81 -4.76
CA ILE A 69 4.16 7.04 -5.82
C ILE A 69 4.11 8.44 -6.43
N TYR A 70 2.98 9.13 -6.32
CA TYR A 70 2.80 10.47 -6.91
C TYR A 70 3.28 11.59 -5.99
N GLY A 71 3.41 11.31 -4.69
CA GLY A 71 3.86 12.28 -3.72
C GLY A 71 4.30 11.60 -2.42
N PRO A 72 5.41 10.84 -2.44
CA PRO A 72 5.89 10.17 -1.23
C PRO A 72 6.23 11.20 -0.15
N SER A 73 5.58 11.10 0.99
CA SER A 73 5.63 12.09 2.07
C SER A 73 6.41 11.63 3.29
N LEU A 74 6.50 10.32 3.52
CA LEU A 74 7.11 9.75 4.72
C LEU A 74 8.57 10.19 4.93
N PRO A 75 9.44 10.25 3.89
CA PRO A 75 10.80 10.71 4.06
C PRO A 75 10.87 12.12 4.65
N LYS A 76 10.01 13.03 4.19
CA LYS A 76 9.94 14.42 4.69
C LYS A 76 9.32 14.48 6.10
N LEU A 77 8.21 13.78 6.33
CA LEU A 77 7.48 13.81 7.60
C LEU A 77 8.30 13.25 8.77
N PHE A 78 9.11 12.22 8.49
CA PHE A 78 9.95 11.59 9.50
C PHE A 78 11.42 12.03 9.45
N SER A 79 11.78 12.97 8.56
CA SER A 79 13.14 13.43 8.35
C SER A 79 14.12 12.26 8.16
N ILE A 80 13.78 11.39 7.21
CA ILE A 80 14.57 10.23 6.83
C ILE A 80 15.27 10.55 5.51
N SER A 81 16.60 10.54 5.51
CA SER A 81 17.44 10.77 4.32
C SER A 81 18.20 9.51 3.89
N GLU A 82 18.22 8.50 4.75
CA GLU A 82 18.88 7.23 4.46
C GLU A 82 18.11 6.42 3.42
N LYS A 83 18.84 5.62 2.64
CA LYS A 83 18.24 4.61 1.77
C LYS A 83 18.16 3.26 2.50
N PRO A 84 17.12 2.45 2.27
CA PRO A 84 17.02 1.13 2.88
C PRO A 84 18.11 0.18 2.36
N ASP A 85 18.69 -0.57 3.26
CA ASP A 85 19.60 -1.65 2.90
C ASP A 85 18.86 -2.81 2.24
N SER A 86 19.58 -3.56 1.40
CA SER A 86 19.08 -4.79 0.79
C SER A 86 20.10 -5.90 0.91
N ASP A 87 19.63 -7.11 1.17
CA ASP A 87 20.45 -8.34 1.06
C ASP A 87 20.36 -8.97 -0.35
N GLY A 88 19.80 -8.25 -1.32
CA GLY A 88 19.56 -8.71 -2.69
C GLY A 88 18.22 -9.42 -2.90
N GLN A 89 17.55 -9.84 -1.83
CA GLN A 89 16.22 -10.47 -1.88
C GLN A 89 15.17 -9.68 -1.10
N THR A 90 15.59 -9.08 0.02
CA THR A 90 14.71 -8.40 0.98
C THR A 90 15.22 -7.00 1.26
N LEU A 91 14.31 -6.02 1.26
CA LEU A 91 14.58 -4.65 1.69
C LEU A 91 14.43 -4.58 3.21
N LYS A 92 15.40 -4.01 3.89
CA LYS A 92 15.32 -3.78 5.34
C LYS A 92 14.60 -2.47 5.61
N PRO A 93 13.51 -2.47 6.41
CA PRO A 93 12.86 -1.23 6.77
C PRO A 93 13.79 -0.34 7.61
N ILE A 94 13.70 0.98 7.41
CA ILE A 94 14.42 1.97 8.21
C ILE A 94 13.69 2.12 9.54
N ILE A 95 14.44 2.16 10.64
CA ILE A 95 13.85 2.35 11.97
C ILE A 95 13.92 3.83 12.34
N LYS A 96 12.74 4.46 12.51
CA LYS A 96 12.63 5.84 12.97
C LYS A 96 11.52 5.95 14.00
N TYR A 97 11.79 6.63 15.11
CA TYR A 97 10.86 6.72 16.26
C TYR A 97 10.38 5.34 16.76
N ASP A 98 11.27 4.33 16.63
CA ASP A 98 10.97 2.92 16.93
C ASP A 98 9.79 2.35 16.12
N ILE A 99 9.60 2.88 14.90
CA ILE A 99 8.65 2.43 13.88
C ILE A 99 9.45 1.91 12.68
N GLN A 100 9.04 0.77 12.12
CA GLN A 100 9.62 0.24 10.89
C GLN A 100 9.04 1.02 9.70
N CYS A 101 9.90 1.71 8.95
CA CYS A 101 9.51 2.64 7.90
C CYS A 101 9.97 2.14 6.53
N MET A 102 9.09 2.19 5.56
CA MET A 102 9.42 2.00 4.14
C MET A 102 8.62 2.98 3.30
N SER A 103 9.27 3.58 2.31
CA SER A 103 8.62 4.47 1.35
C SER A 103 9.11 4.16 -0.05
N ILE A 104 8.22 4.25 -1.02
CA ILE A 104 8.60 4.22 -2.42
C ILE A 104 9.55 5.38 -2.76
N GLY A 105 9.44 6.49 -2.03
CA GLY A 105 10.33 7.64 -2.16
C GLY A 105 11.79 7.36 -1.84
N PHE A 106 12.09 6.30 -1.10
CA PHE A 106 13.49 5.90 -0.85
C PHE A 106 14.17 5.28 -2.07
N LEU A 107 13.39 4.76 -3.02
CA LEU A 107 13.87 4.05 -4.20
C LEU A 107 13.77 4.88 -5.48
N THR A 108 13.11 6.03 -5.42
CA THR A 108 13.02 6.96 -6.55
C THR A 108 14.11 8.01 -6.41
N ASP A 109 14.97 8.15 -7.42
CA ASP A 109 15.88 9.27 -7.49
C ASP A 109 15.08 10.52 -7.91
N GLU A 110 15.17 11.59 -7.12
CA GLU A 110 14.52 12.88 -7.43
C GLU A 110 14.95 13.45 -8.80
N GLN A 111 16.07 12.99 -9.33
CA GLN A 111 16.63 13.46 -10.60
C GLN A 111 16.15 12.69 -11.84
N THR A 112 15.48 11.58 -11.67
CA THR A 112 14.97 10.78 -12.80
C THR A 112 13.45 10.65 -12.70
N PRO A 113 12.69 11.48 -13.44
CA PRO A 113 11.23 11.36 -13.47
C PRO A 113 10.85 9.99 -14.05
N MET A 114 10.32 9.10 -13.21
CA MET A 114 9.73 7.86 -13.68
C MET A 114 8.26 8.07 -14.07
N ILE A 115 7.90 7.63 -15.25
CA ILE A 115 6.50 7.61 -15.66
C ILE A 115 5.88 6.33 -15.09
N TRP A 116 5.10 6.49 -14.02
CA TRP A 116 4.38 5.38 -13.41
C TRP A 116 3.11 5.06 -14.18
N ARG A 117 3.01 3.84 -14.70
CA ARG A 117 1.78 3.30 -15.28
C ARG A 117 1.12 2.36 -14.29
N GLY A 118 -0.23 2.21 -14.36
CA GLY A 118 -1.00 1.41 -13.42
C GLY A 118 -0.42 0.01 -13.08
N PRO A 119 -0.02 -0.82 -14.07
CA PRO A 119 0.59 -2.11 -13.80
C PRO A 119 1.91 -2.03 -13.03
N MET A 120 2.72 -0.98 -13.26
CA MET A 120 3.98 -0.75 -12.54
C MET A 120 3.72 -0.38 -11.08
N VAL A 121 2.70 0.46 -10.82
CA VAL A 121 2.26 0.84 -9.47
C VAL A 121 1.85 -0.38 -8.68
N THR A 122 0.98 -1.20 -9.24
CA THR A 122 0.51 -2.43 -8.59
C THR A 122 1.67 -3.39 -8.31
N SER A 123 2.59 -3.54 -9.25
CA SER A 123 3.78 -4.37 -9.06
C SER A 123 4.70 -3.83 -7.97
N ALA A 124 4.91 -2.52 -7.92
CA ALA A 124 5.72 -1.89 -6.88
C ALA A 124 5.10 -2.09 -5.49
N ILE A 125 3.81 -1.79 -5.33
CA ILE A 125 3.09 -2.00 -4.06
C ILE A 125 3.20 -3.47 -3.62
N LYS A 126 2.99 -4.41 -4.54
CA LYS A 126 3.13 -5.83 -4.26
C LYS A 126 4.56 -6.19 -3.81
N THR A 127 5.56 -5.64 -4.45
CA THR A 127 6.97 -5.83 -4.05
C THR A 127 7.21 -5.29 -2.66
N PHE A 128 6.77 -4.08 -2.33
CA PHE A 128 6.94 -3.48 -1.01
C PHE A 128 6.20 -4.23 0.09
N THR A 129 5.03 -4.77 -0.22
CA THR A 129 4.28 -5.56 0.76
C THR A 129 4.88 -6.95 0.99
N GLN A 130 5.56 -7.54 0.01
CA GLN A 130 6.04 -8.91 0.07
C GLN A 130 7.56 -9.04 0.25
N LYS A 131 8.34 -8.05 -0.20
CA LYS A 131 9.82 -8.10 -0.18
C LYS A 131 10.45 -7.20 0.87
N VAL A 132 9.68 -6.47 1.64
CA VAL A 132 10.21 -5.76 2.82
C VAL A 132 10.22 -6.72 4.00
N GLY A 133 11.33 -6.78 4.70
CA GLY A 133 11.53 -7.64 5.85
C GLY A 133 10.89 -7.07 7.12
N TRP A 134 9.57 -6.91 7.11
CA TRP A 134 8.82 -6.52 8.31
C TRP A 134 8.99 -7.57 9.42
N LYS A 135 9.19 -7.12 10.64
CA LYS A 135 9.44 -8.04 11.77
C LYS A 135 8.51 -7.76 12.92
N ASP A 136 7.71 -8.78 13.26
CA ASP A 136 6.95 -8.85 14.49
C ASP A 136 6.09 -7.61 14.76
N LEU A 137 5.36 -7.15 13.73
CA LEU A 137 4.47 -6.00 13.83
C LEU A 137 3.08 -6.38 14.32
N ASP A 138 2.51 -5.59 15.24
CA ASP A 138 1.10 -5.65 15.56
C ASP A 138 0.28 -5.01 14.43
N PHE A 139 0.73 -3.84 13.96
CA PHE A 139 0.07 -3.10 12.88
C PHE A 139 1.05 -2.63 11.83
N ILE A 140 0.64 -2.70 10.56
CA ILE A 140 1.25 -1.95 9.48
C ILE A 140 0.24 -0.95 8.94
N ILE A 141 0.63 0.32 8.88
CA ILE A 141 -0.14 1.39 8.25
C ILE A 141 0.34 1.52 6.82
N VAL A 142 -0.56 1.42 5.85
CA VAL A 142 -0.24 1.59 4.43
C VAL A 142 -0.88 2.88 3.93
N ASP A 143 -0.04 3.86 3.61
CA ASP A 143 -0.45 5.12 3.00
C ASP A 143 -0.59 4.91 1.49
N MET A 144 -1.83 4.79 1.02
CA MET A 144 -2.16 4.47 -0.36
C MET A 144 -2.09 5.71 -1.27
N PRO A 145 -1.86 5.54 -2.58
CA PRO A 145 -2.04 6.63 -3.53
C PRO A 145 -3.46 7.19 -3.45
N PRO A 146 -3.65 8.51 -3.74
CA PRO A 146 -4.99 9.08 -3.83
C PRO A 146 -5.73 8.55 -5.06
N GLY A 147 -7.08 8.58 -5.00
CA GLY A 147 -7.95 8.16 -6.09
C GLY A 147 -8.65 6.84 -5.83
N THR A 148 -9.37 6.37 -6.85
CA THR A 148 -10.24 5.18 -6.81
C THR A 148 -9.69 4.03 -7.67
N GLY A 149 -8.50 4.19 -8.19
CA GLY A 149 -7.86 3.22 -9.09
C GLY A 149 -7.23 2.01 -8.39
#